data_9323045ecc37aae2f2f0538399ae5b2e
#
_entry.id   9323045ecc37aae2f2f0538399ae5b2e
#
_cell.length_a   1.000
_cell.length_b   1.000
_cell.length_c   1.000
_cell.angle_alpha   90.00
_cell.angle_beta   90.00
_cell.angle_gamma   90.00
#
_symmetry.space_group_name_H-M   'P 1'
#
loop_
_entity.id
_entity.type
_entity.pdbx_description
1 polymer ?
#
loop_
_entity_poly.entity_id
_entity_poly.type
_entity_poly.pdbx_seq_one_letter_code
_entity_poly.pdbx_strand_id
1 'polypeptide(L)'
;MPNWNPINVCPYHLVEVGATPEQELAFGLSIAVAYLDKVKTSNVLSEEEFENVVGRISFFVNSGIRFITEMCKMRAFVSLWNEITKERYGVKDPKNRRFRYGMQVNSLGLTEQQPENNVYRILIEMLGVVLSKDARARAVQLPAWNEAMGLPRPWDQQWSLSCLLYTSDAADDANC
;
A
#
# COMPACT_ATOMS: atom_id res chain seq x y z
N MET A 1 -1.83 17.48 16.96
CA MET A 1 -2.10 17.85 15.55
C MET A 1 -3.07 16.84 14.94
N PRO A 2 -4.37 17.12 14.89
CA PRO A 2 -5.40 16.12 14.57
C PRO A 2 -5.34 15.59 13.11
N ASN A 3 -4.66 16.28 12.22
CA ASN A 3 -4.58 15.88 10.81
C ASN A 3 -3.23 15.26 10.42
N TRP A 4 -2.33 15.07 11.37
CA TRP A 4 -1.04 14.47 11.10
C TRP A 4 -1.10 12.95 11.12
N ASN A 5 -0.39 12.30 10.19
CA ASN A 5 -0.19 10.85 10.17
C ASN A 5 1.12 10.52 10.90
N PRO A 6 1.04 10.03 12.16
CA PRO A 6 2.24 9.82 12.97
C PRO A 6 3.01 8.56 12.60
N ILE A 7 2.35 7.58 11.97
CA ILE A 7 2.92 6.25 11.71
C ILE A 7 2.55 5.78 10.31
N ASN A 8 3.57 5.42 9.56
CA ASN A 8 3.44 4.67 8.32
C ASN A 8 4.11 3.31 8.49
N VAL A 9 3.31 2.25 8.44
CA VAL A 9 3.81 0.86 8.52
C VAL A 9 4.22 0.43 7.12
N CYS A 10 5.50 0.14 6.91
CA CYS A 10 6.09 -0.14 5.61
C CYS A 10 6.54 -1.61 5.46
N PRO A 11 5.63 -2.58 5.38
CA PRO A 11 6.00 -3.98 5.23
C PRO A 11 6.59 -4.30 3.84
N TYR A 12 6.48 -3.41 2.86
CA TYR A 12 7.05 -3.63 1.52
C TYR A 12 8.55 -3.95 1.55
N HIS A 13 9.30 -3.40 2.50
CA HIS A 13 10.72 -3.73 2.68
C HIS A 13 10.96 -5.21 2.97
N LEU A 14 10.01 -5.88 3.62
CA LEU A 14 10.11 -7.31 3.90
C LEU A 14 10.02 -8.15 2.63
N VAL A 15 9.20 -7.71 1.67
CA VAL A 15 9.11 -8.37 0.35
C VAL A 15 10.41 -8.19 -0.44
N GLU A 16 11.06 -7.03 -0.32
CA GLU A 16 12.36 -6.78 -0.96
C GLU A 16 13.48 -7.69 -0.45
N VAL A 17 13.37 -8.19 0.79
CA VAL A 17 14.30 -9.18 1.35
C VAL A 17 13.77 -10.62 1.28
N GLY A 18 12.71 -10.88 0.53
CA GLY A 18 12.23 -12.22 0.18
C GLY A 18 11.01 -12.72 0.95
N ALA A 19 10.30 -11.85 1.67
CA ALA A 19 9.03 -12.25 2.29
C ALA A 19 7.95 -12.56 1.23
N THR A 20 7.11 -13.55 1.53
CA THR A 20 5.95 -13.84 0.69
C THR A 20 4.83 -12.81 0.89
N PRO A 21 3.86 -12.71 -0.04
CA PRO A 21 2.71 -11.81 0.13
C PRO A 21 1.94 -12.04 1.43
N GLU A 22 1.82 -13.30 1.88
CA GLU A 22 1.16 -13.67 3.13
C GLU A 22 1.96 -13.22 4.35
N GLN A 23 3.29 -13.30 4.27
CA GLN A 23 4.19 -12.81 5.32
C GLN A 23 4.18 -11.29 5.40
N GLU A 24 4.15 -10.59 4.26
CA GLU A 24 4.00 -9.14 4.24
C GLU A 24 2.72 -8.70 4.95
N LEU A 25 1.60 -9.35 4.63
CA LEU A 25 0.31 -9.11 5.26
C LEU A 25 0.35 -9.36 6.77
N ALA A 26 0.85 -10.53 7.18
CA ALA A 26 0.90 -10.91 8.58
C ALA A 26 1.79 -9.97 9.40
N PHE A 27 2.99 -9.69 8.94
CA PHE A 27 3.93 -8.81 9.63
C PHE A 27 3.46 -7.36 9.65
N GLY A 28 2.93 -6.85 8.53
CA GLY A 28 2.40 -5.49 8.47
C GLY A 28 1.28 -5.25 9.47
N LEU A 29 0.31 -6.16 9.55
CA LEU A 29 -0.77 -6.08 10.52
C LEU A 29 -0.26 -6.28 11.96
N SER A 30 0.68 -7.21 12.20
CA SER A 30 1.26 -7.43 13.52
C SER A 30 2.01 -6.20 14.05
N ILE A 31 2.76 -5.50 13.20
CA ILE A 31 3.43 -4.24 13.55
C ILE A 31 2.41 -3.18 13.94
N ALA A 32 1.36 -3.01 13.15
CA ALA A 32 0.30 -2.05 13.45
C ALA A 32 -0.42 -2.36 14.77
N VAL A 33 -0.72 -3.64 15.01
CA VAL A 33 -1.31 -4.11 16.27
C VAL A 33 -0.39 -3.81 17.45
N ALA A 34 0.91 -4.08 17.35
CA ALA A 34 1.87 -3.80 18.41
C ALA A 34 1.90 -2.30 18.78
N TYR A 35 1.84 -1.41 17.77
CA TYR A 35 1.72 0.03 18.00
C TYR A 35 0.43 0.39 18.72
N LEU A 36 -0.71 -0.11 18.24
CA LEU A 36 -2.01 0.18 18.84
C LEU A 36 -2.12 -0.35 20.27
N ASP A 37 -1.61 -1.55 20.54
CA ASP A 37 -1.58 -2.11 21.89
C ASP A 37 -0.75 -1.22 22.83
N LYS A 38 0.41 -0.73 22.37
CA LYS A 38 1.24 0.18 23.13
C LYS A 38 0.54 1.51 23.44
N VAL A 39 -0.12 2.09 22.43
CA VAL A 39 -0.89 3.33 22.59
C VAL A 39 -2.06 3.11 23.58
N LYS A 40 -2.81 2.03 23.41
CA LYS A 40 -3.96 1.71 24.28
C LYS A 40 -3.52 1.48 25.73
N THR A 41 -2.42 0.76 25.94
CA THR A 41 -1.88 0.46 27.29
C THR A 41 -1.34 1.70 28.00
N SER A 42 -0.96 2.75 27.27
CA SER A 42 -0.47 4.00 27.89
C SER A 42 -1.53 4.75 28.67
N ASN A 43 -2.81 4.51 28.40
CA ASN A 43 -3.98 5.18 29.01
C ASN A 43 -3.91 6.73 28.95
N VAL A 44 -3.20 7.29 27.99
CA VAL A 44 -3.03 8.75 27.83
C VAL A 44 -4.17 9.36 27.02
N LEU A 45 -4.81 8.54 26.15
CA LEU A 45 -5.83 8.98 25.21
C LEU A 45 -7.23 8.54 25.68
N SER A 46 -8.23 9.38 25.43
CA SER A 46 -9.63 9.00 25.51
C SER A 46 -9.98 7.99 24.40
N GLU A 47 -11.13 7.33 24.51
CA GLU A 47 -11.58 6.38 23.47
C GLU A 47 -11.72 7.05 22.10
N GLU A 48 -12.26 8.26 22.04
CA GLU A 48 -12.41 9.02 20.80
C GLU A 48 -11.07 9.41 20.19
N GLU A 49 -10.12 9.85 20.99
CA GLU A 49 -8.77 10.15 20.53
C GLU A 49 -8.06 8.90 20.04
N PHE A 50 -8.24 7.75 20.68
CA PHE A 50 -7.70 6.47 20.25
C PHE A 50 -8.30 6.05 18.89
N GLU A 51 -9.62 6.16 18.69
CA GLU A 51 -10.24 5.89 17.39
C GLU A 51 -9.65 6.77 16.28
N ASN A 52 -9.38 8.04 16.60
CA ASN A 52 -8.74 8.97 15.66
C ASN A 52 -7.29 8.54 15.32
N VAL A 53 -6.53 8.03 16.29
CA VAL A 53 -5.20 7.47 16.06
C VAL A 53 -5.26 6.27 15.12
N VAL A 54 -6.19 5.34 15.34
CA VAL A 54 -6.41 4.18 14.44
C VAL A 54 -6.67 4.65 13.02
N GLY A 55 -7.56 5.62 12.85
CA GLY A 55 -7.90 6.19 11.53
C GLY A 55 -6.76 6.95 10.85
N ARG A 56 -5.65 7.24 11.55
CA ARG A 56 -4.49 7.95 11.02
C ARG A 56 -3.31 7.04 10.69
N ILE A 57 -3.31 5.80 11.12
CA ILE A 57 -2.29 4.83 10.67
C ILE A 57 -2.41 4.65 9.17
N SER A 58 -1.27 4.66 8.51
CA SER A 58 -1.17 4.32 7.09
C SER A 58 -0.17 3.19 6.88
N PHE A 59 -0.29 2.56 5.73
CA PHE A 59 0.56 1.46 5.32
C PHE A 59 1.23 1.77 4.00
N PHE A 60 2.37 1.15 3.74
CA PHE A 60 3.01 1.17 2.45
C PHE A 60 3.41 -0.26 2.09
N VAL A 61 2.73 -0.84 1.11
CA VAL A 61 2.78 -2.26 0.77
C VAL A 61 3.30 -2.48 -0.64
N ASN A 62 3.72 -3.69 -0.95
CA ASN A 62 4.32 -4.05 -2.25
C ASN A 62 3.28 -4.60 -3.22
N SER A 63 3.53 -4.47 -4.53
CA SER A 63 2.82 -5.19 -5.58
C SER A 63 3.82 -5.82 -6.55
N GLY A 64 3.78 -7.14 -6.67
CA GLY A 64 4.63 -7.92 -7.56
C GLY A 64 3.90 -8.44 -8.81
N ILE A 65 4.63 -9.17 -9.65
CA ILE A 65 4.16 -9.63 -10.96
C ILE A 65 2.97 -10.61 -10.90
N ARG A 66 2.74 -11.26 -9.76
CA ARG A 66 1.60 -12.16 -9.56
C ARG A 66 0.33 -11.38 -9.26
N PHE A 67 -0.13 -10.57 -10.19
CA PHE A 67 -1.16 -9.56 -9.97
C PHE A 67 -2.47 -10.09 -9.34
N ILE A 68 -2.88 -11.34 -9.63
CA ILE A 68 -4.07 -11.94 -8.98
C ILE A 68 -3.81 -12.16 -7.49
N THR A 69 -2.64 -12.69 -7.11
CA THR A 69 -2.24 -12.84 -5.70
C THR A 69 -2.19 -11.49 -5.00
N GLU A 70 -1.61 -10.49 -5.66
CA GLU A 70 -1.52 -9.13 -5.13
C GLU A 70 -2.91 -8.51 -4.93
N MET A 71 -3.80 -8.66 -5.89
CA MET A 71 -5.19 -8.22 -5.76
C MET A 71 -5.90 -8.88 -4.56
N CYS A 72 -5.71 -10.18 -4.36
CA CYS A 72 -6.25 -10.89 -3.21
C CYS A 72 -5.64 -10.41 -1.90
N LYS A 73 -4.32 -10.16 -1.88
CA LYS A 73 -3.62 -9.61 -0.72
C LYS A 73 -4.18 -8.25 -0.30
N MET A 74 -4.43 -7.33 -1.25
CA MET A 74 -5.00 -6.02 -0.94
C MET A 74 -6.40 -6.15 -0.31
N ARG A 75 -7.24 -7.01 -0.85
CA ARG A 75 -8.56 -7.28 -0.29
C ARG A 75 -8.47 -7.90 1.11
N ALA A 76 -7.52 -8.81 1.32
CA ALA A 76 -7.28 -9.41 2.63
C ALA A 76 -6.81 -8.37 3.66
N PHE A 77 -5.90 -7.45 3.29
CA PHE A 77 -5.50 -6.33 4.16
C PHE A 77 -6.70 -5.49 4.60
N VAL A 78 -7.57 -5.11 3.67
CA VAL A 78 -8.76 -4.30 3.97
C VAL A 78 -9.71 -5.05 4.92
N SER A 79 -9.98 -6.33 4.63
CA SER A 79 -10.89 -7.15 5.44
C SER A 79 -10.36 -7.35 6.86
N LEU A 80 -9.12 -7.81 6.98
CA LEU A 80 -8.49 -8.11 8.27
C LEU A 80 -8.28 -6.85 9.11
N TRP A 81 -7.88 -5.73 8.49
CA TRP A 81 -7.75 -4.47 9.22
C TRP A 81 -9.08 -3.98 9.79
N ASN A 82 -10.16 -4.06 9.01
CA ASN A 82 -11.49 -3.73 9.48
C ASN A 82 -11.93 -4.63 10.64
N GLU A 83 -11.68 -5.94 10.54
CA GLU A 83 -11.99 -6.91 11.60
C GLU A 83 -11.19 -6.63 12.87
N ILE A 84 -9.86 -6.51 12.78
CA ILE A 84 -8.98 -6.22 13.92
C ILE A 84 -9.38 -4.92 14.61
N THR A 85 -9.61 -3.86 13.87
CA THR A 85 -9.95 -2.56 14.45
C THR A 85 -11.32 -2.56 15.09
N LYS A 86 -12.28 -3.29 14.53
CA LYS A 86 -13.61 -3.45 15.10
C LYS A 86 -13.62 -4.35 16.33
N GLU A 87 -13.05 -5.57 16.23
CA GLU A 87 -13.23 -6.59 17.27
C GLU A 87 -12.23 -6.46 18.40
N ARG A 88 -10.95 -6.19 18.10
CA ARG A 88 -9.91 -6.05 19.11
C ARG A 88 -9.93 -4.69 19.81
N TYR A 89 -10.19 -3.62 19.06
CA TYR A 89 -10.09 -2.25 19.56
C TYR A 89 -11.41 -1.55 19.79
N GLY A 90 -12.52 -2.10 19.29
CA GLY A 90 -13.86 -1.55 19.49
C GLY A 90 -14.13 -0.26 18.73
N VAL A 91 -13.39 0.02 17.64
CA VAL A 91 -13.55 1.22 16.83
C VAL A 91 -14.93 1.25 16.19
N LYS A 92 -15.73 2.27 16.51
CA LYS A 92 -17.13 2.36 16.09
C LYS A 92 -17.29 2.99 14.71
N ASP A 93 -16.55 4.08 14.44
CA ASP A 93 -16.67 4.78 13.16
C ASP A 93 -16.02 3.96 12.00
N PRO A 94 -16.81 3.57 10.98
CA PRO A 94 -16.28 2.87 9.82
C PRO A 94 -15.19 3.65 9.06
N LYS A 95 -15.18 4.99 9.15
CA LYS A 95 -14.15 5.82 8.52
C LYS A 95 -12.78 5.58 9.15
N ASN A 96 -12.73 5.35 10.47
CA ASN A 96 -11.50 5.10 11.21
C ASN A 96 -11.01 3.65 11.06
N ARG A 97 -11.84 2.73 10.53
CA ARG A 97 -11.48 1.35 10.24
C ARG A 97 -10.94 1.13 8.82
N ARG A 98 -10.89 2.18 7.99
CA ARG A 98 -10.40 2.06 6.61
C ARG A 98 -8.92 1.75 6.58
N PHE A 99 -8.55 0.72 5.82
CA PHE A 99 -7.16 0.43 5.49
C PHE A 99 -6.62 1.50 4.53
N ARG A 100 -5.76 2.37 5.03
CA ARG A 100 -5.19 3.50 4.28
C ARG A 100 -3.79 3.14 3.87
N TYR A 101 -3.55 2.97 2.58
CA TYR A 101 -2.25 2.54 2.12
C TYR A 101 -1.81 3.21 0.82
N GLY A 102 -0.50 3.32 0.68
CA GLY A 102 0.21 3.51 -0.58
C GLY A 102 0.80 2.19 -1.06
N MET A 103 1.12 2.15 -2.33
CA MET A 103 1.65 0.96 -2.99
C MET A 103 2.99 1.25 -3.65
N GLN A 104 3.95 0.38 -3.38
CA GLN A 104 5.19 0.27 -4.14
C GLN A 104 5.05 -0.85 -5.17
N VAL A 105 5.07 -0.49 -6.44
CA VAL A 105 5.22 -1.48 -7.51
C VAL A 105 6.66 -2.00 -7.49
N ASN A 106 6.81 -3.31 -7.54
CA ASN A 106 8.08 -3.99 -7.31
C ASN A 106 9.11 -3.69 -8.41
N SER A 107 10.35 -3.44 -8.02
CA SER A 107 11.46 -3.25 -8.95
C SER A 107 12.44 -4.43 -9.03
N LEU A 108 12.30 -5.42 -8.13
CA LEU A 108 13.21 -6.58 -8.07
C LEU A 108 13.21 -7.46 -9.32
N GLY A 109 12.09 -7.48 -10.04
CA GLY A 109 11.94 -8.22 -11.29
C GLY A 109 12.42 -7.48 -12.54
N LEU A 110 12.87 -6.23 -12.42
CA LEU A 110 13.35 -5.44 -13.54
C LEU A 110 14.74 -5.93 -13.99
N THR A 111 14.97 -5.98 -15.30
CA THR A 111 16.18 -6.52 -15.88
C THR A 111 16.92 -5.49 -16.74
N GLU A 112 18.24 -5.59 -16.80
CA GLU A 112 19.08 -4.83 -17.71
C GLU A 112 18.98 -5.34 -19.16
N GLN A 113 18.75 -6.66 -19.31
CA GLN A 113 18.56 -7.27 -20.63
C GLN A 113 17.14 -7.02 -21.11
N GLN A 114 17.01 -6.50 -22.32
CA GLN A 114 15.74 -6.13 -22.94
C GLN A 114 14.90 -5.24 -22.00
N PRO A 115 15.44 -4.07 -21.60
CA PRO A 115 14.83 -3.24 -20.56
C PRO A 115 13.44 -2.72 -20.95
N GLU A 116 13.11 -2.68 -22.25
CA GLU A 116 11.78 -2.29 -22.76
C GLU A 116 10.67 -3.19 -22.18
N ASN A 117 10.99 -4.46 -21.91
CA ASN A 117 10.04 -5.41 -21.33
C ASN A 117 9.67 -5.05 -19.88
N ASN A 118 10.46 -4.21 -19.22
CA ASN A 118 10.15 -3.73 -17.87
C ASN A 118 8.88 -2.90 -17.85
N VAL A 119 8.55 -2.20 -18.93
CA VAL A 119 7.28 -1.45 -19.06
C VAL A 119 6.09 -2.37 -18.85
N TYR A 120 6.11 -3.54 -19.48
CA TYR A 120 5.02 -4.52 -19.35
C TYR A 120 4.99 -5.16 -17.96
N ARG A 121 6.15 -5.40 -17.34
CA ARG A 121 6.21 -5.92 -15.97
C ARG A 121 5.57 -4.94 -14.99
N ILE A 122 5.97 -3.68 -15.04
CA ILE A 122 5.42 -2.60 -14.21
C ILE A 122 3.91 -2.48 -14.42
N LEU A 123 3.43 -2.54 -15.66
CA LEU A 123 2.01 -2.49 -15.97
C LEU A 123 1.25 -3.64 -15.32
N ILE A 124 1.74 -4.88 -15.45
CA ILE A 124 1.09 -6.07 -14.87
C ILE A 124 1.05 -5.96 -13.34
N GLU A 125 2.13 -5.53 -12.72
CA GLU A 125 2.22 -5.34 -11.27
C GLU A 125 1.24 -4.25 -10.78
N MET A 126 1.09 -3.17 -11.55
CA MET A 126 0.13 -2.11 -11.26
C MET A 126 -1.33 -2.60 -11.38
N LEU A 127 -1.62 -3.54 -12.30
CA LEU A 127 -2.97 -4.10 -12.45
C LEU A 127 -3.49 -4.74 -11.16
N GLY A 128 -2.62 -5.37 -10.37
CA GLY A 128 -2.98 -5.93 -9.06
C GLY A 128 -3.56 -4.89 -8.11
N VAL A 129 -3.14 -3.65 -8.25
CA VAL A 129 -3.64 -2.51 -7.44
C VAL A 129 -4.92 -1.94 -8.02
N VAL A 130 -4.90 -1.60 -9.32
CA VAL A 130 -5.99 -0.89 -10.00
C VAL A 130 -7.26 -1.73 -10.07
N LEU A 131 -7.14 -3.03 -10.30
CA LEU A 131 -8.27 -3.95 -10.37
C LEU A 131 -8.84 -4.32 -8.99
N SER A 132 -8.19 -3.91 -7.91
CA SER A 132 -8.67 -4.13 -6.54
C SER A 132 -9.75 -3.12 -6.16
N LYS A 133 -10.93 -3.21 -6.78
CA LYS A 133 -12.03 -2.24 -6.67
C LYS A 133 -12.39 -1.84 -5.24
N ASP A 134 -12.44 -2.81 -4.31
CA ASP A 134 -12.84 -2.58 -2.92
C ASP A 134 -11.65 -2.31 -1.99
N ALA A 135 -10.44 -2.25 -2.54
CA ALA A 135 -9.18 -2.07 -1.83
C ALA A 135 -8.31 -1.01 -2.53
N ARG A 136 -8.85 0.18 -2.75
CA ARG A 136 -8.18 1.25 -3.49
C ARG A 136 -6.98 1.80 -2.72
N ALA A 137 -5.82 1.81 -3.37
CA ALA A 137 -4.64 2.51 -2.87
C ALA A 137 -4.83 4.04 -2.95
N ARG A 138 -4.24 4.77 -2.01
CA ARG A 138 -4.25 6.25 -2.03
C ARG A 138 -3.11 6.84 -2.85
N ALA A 139 -2.05 6.09 -3.01
CA ALA A 139 -0.89 6.45 -3.80
C ALA A 139 -0.29 5.19 -4.41
N VAL A 140 0.22 5.30 -5.62
CA VAL A 140 0.96 4.23 -6.31
C VAL A 140 2.29 4.82 -6.74
N GLN A 141 3.37 4.17 -6.33
CA GLN A 141 4.73 4.50 -6.74
C GLN A 141 5.18 3.46 -7.76
N LEU A 142 5.52 3.92 -8.95
CA LEU A 142 6.08 3.08 -10.02
C LEU A 142 7.58 3.29 -10.11
N PRO A 143 8.38 2.21 -10.28
CA PRO A 143 9.77 2.34 -10.65
C PRO A 143 9.89 2.87 -12.10
N ALA A 144 11.03 3.47 -12.43
CA ALA A 144 11.33 3.76 -13.81
C ALA A 144 11.67 2.45 -14.55
N TRP A 145 11.22 2.31 -15.80
CA TRP A 145 11.43 1.08 -16.58
C TRP A 145 12.92 0.71 -16.75
N ASN A 146 13.80 1.72 -16.72
CA ASN A 146 15.24 1.58 -16.86
C ASN A 146 16.00 1.71 -15.53
N GLU A 147 15.34 1.54 -14.41
CA GLU A 147 15.93 1.69 -13.06
C GLU A 147 17.19 0.80 -12.87
N ALA A 148 17.18 -0.41 -13.42
CA ALA A 148 18.32 -1.33 -13.37
C ALA A 148 19.56 -0.81 -14.16
N MET A 149 19.41 0.17 -15.02
CA MET A 149 20.48 0.74 -15.86
C MET A 149 21.06 2.05 -15.27
N GLY A 150 20.51 2.57 -14.19
CA GLY A 150 20.95 3.80 -13.56
C GLY A 150 19.82 4.79 -13.26
N LEU A 151 20.20 6.05 -13.05
CA LEU A 151 19.23 7.11 -12.72
C LEU A 151 18.33 7.43 -13.94
N PRO A 152 17.01 7.45 -13.74
CA PRO A 152 16.06 7.76 -14.80
C PRO A 152 16.18 9.24 -15.22
N ARG A 153 16.07 9.48 -16.51
CA ARG A 153 15.96 10.82 -17.09
C ARG A 153 14.51 11.32 -16.97
N PRO A 154 14.25 12.62 -17.10
CA PRO A 154 12.88 13.16 -17.00
C PRO A 154 11.85 12.47 -17.91
N TRP A 155 12.23 12.13 -19.14
CA TRP A 155 11.34 11.46 -20.08
C TRP A 155 11.08 9.98 -19.74
N ASP A 156 12.00 9.32 -19.04
CA ASP A 156 11.80 7.95 -18.57
C ASP A 156 10.69 7.91 -17.49
N GLN A 157 10.64 8.93 -16.64
CA GLN A 157 9.57 9.09 -15.63
C GLN A 157 8.22 9.43 -16.27
N GLN A 158 8.22 10.06 -17.43
CA GLN A 158 7.00 10.38 -18.14
C GLN A 158 6.21 9.13 -18.54
N TRP A 159 6.89 8.00 -18.81
CA TRP A 159 6.24 6.72 -19.04
C TRP A 159 5.43 6.25 -17.84
N SER A 160 6.00 6.35 -16.65
CA SER A 160 5.31 5.97 -15.39
C SER A 160 4.08 6.86 -15.15
N LEU A 161 4.21 8.16 -15.37
CA LEU A 161 3.09 9.10 -15.25
C LEU A 161 1.99 8.83 -16.29
N SER A 162 2.36 8.57 -17.53
CA SER A 162 1.40 8.23 -18.59
C SER A 162 0.68 6.91 -18.28
N CYS A 163 1.39 5.93 -17.76
CA CYS A 163 0.80 4.67 -17.34
C CYS A 163 -0.26 4.88 -16.25
N LEU A 164 0.02 5.68 -15.23
CA LEU A 164 -0.93 6.00 -14.16
C LEU A 164 -2.13 6.79 -14.67
N LEU A 165 -1.91 7.79 -15.54
CA LEU A 165 -2.98 8.68 -16.00
C LEU A 165 -3.93 8.02 -17.00
N TYR A 166 -3.41 7.17 -17.91
CA TYR A 166 -4.18 6.67 -19.04
C TYR A 166 -4.66 5.22 -18.89
N THR A 167 -4.13 4.47 -17.94
CA THR A 167 -4.49 3.06 -17.72
C THR A 167 -5.21 2.79 -16.42
N SER A 168 -5.29 3.75 -15.51
CA SER A 168 -5.84 3.52 -14.17
C SER A 168 -7.12 4.28 -13.83
N ASP A 169 -7.75 5.00 -14.76
CA ASP A 169 -8.89 5.90 -14.48
C ASP A 169 -8.62 6.88 -13.31
N ALA A 170 -7.36 7.12 -12.98
CA ALA A 170 -7.00 8.01 -11.88
C ALA A 170 -7.48 9.46 -12.12
N ALA A 171 -7.78 9.81 -13.38
CA ALA A 171 -8.32 11.10 -13.75
C ALA A 171 -9.81 11.25 -13.39
N ASP A 172 -10.58 10.15 -13.36
CA ASP A 172 -12.00 10.17 -13.03
C ASP A 172 -12.28 10.13 -11.52
N ASP A 173 -11.32 9.67 -10.73
CA ASP A 173 -11.40 9.64 -9.26
C ASP A 173 -11.10 11.01 -8.61
N ALA A 174 -10.75 12.03 -9.36
CA ALA A 174 -10.52 13.39 -8.86
C ALA A 174 -11.80 14.09 -8.34
N ASN A 175 -12.97 13.49 -8.56
CA ASN A 175 -14.27 14.00 -8.12
C ASN A 175 -14.86 13.23 -6.92
N CYS A 176 -14.09 12.45 -6.18
CA CYS A 176 -14.54 11.76 -4.97
C CYS A 176 -13.91 12.32 -3.68
#